data_bc598ec0c64aaaf44eacccd2d4bc02d9
#
_entry.id   bc598ec0c64aaaf44eacccd2d4bc02d9
#
_cell.length_a   1.000
_cell.length_b   1.000
_cell.length_c   1.000
_cell.angle_alpha   90.00
_cell.angle_beta   90.00
_cell.angle_gamma   90.00
#
_symmetry.space_group_name_H-M   'P 1'
#
loop_
_entity.id
_entity.type
_entity.pdbx_description
1 polymer ?
#
loop_
_entity_poly.entity_id
_entity_poly.type
_entity_poly.pdbx_seq_one_letter_code
_entity_poly.pdbx_strand_id
1 'polypeptide(L)'
;MKVLFVGGYGNISWWCTKRAIEKGHEVYLLNRDLKTGTRKEIPSEAKIIVSDYRNFEETKDALEPYEFDCVCDFICFNKEHATNAIKLFKDKTKQYIFISSESVYKRTFKGLPYTESSEKYNEDEVSDYIGDKVRCEKAFIEAFEKENFPITIVRPGLTYDTIVPVSIGHNCFTIPQRCLDGKPLLIAGEGNALYTFTHSSDFASAFVELIGNKKAIGEDFHITTQTWRTWNEASNVLLDTLKITNKKIIHIPFDEVLKLDLPMPSDLMYQRMLHNIFDLTKIRKIVPNWEAKVSIEEGYKMTIDWLYESDKHRRFVDNVNQKIEAVTNKYI
;
A
#
# COMPACT_ATOMS: atom_id res chain seq x y z
N MET A 1 -17.28 16.59 7.86
CA MET A 1 -17.32 15.46 8.80
C MET A 1 -16.03 15.44 9.58
N LYS A 2 -16.04 14.89 10.79
CA LYS A 2 -14.83 14.57 11.55
C LYS A 2 -14.28 13.21 11.10
N VAL A 3 -13.07 13.19 10.59
CA VAL A 3 -12.45 11.97 10.05
C VAL A 3 -11.14 11.71 10.76
N LEU A 4 -10.99 10.51 11.32
CA LEU A 4 -9.74 10.04 11.93
C LEU A 4 -8.96 9.20 10.93
N PHE A 5 -7.69 9.55 10.72
CA PHE A 5 -6.73 8.71 10.01
C PHE A 5 -5.76 8.07 11.01
N VAL A 6 -5.82 6.78 11.15
CA VAL A 6 -4.86 6.00 11.92
C VAL A 6 -3.68 5.67 11.01
N GLY A 7 -2.53 6.31 11.26
CA GLY A 7 -1.37 6.25 10.37
C GLY A 7 -1.49 7.12 9.11
N GLY A 8 -1.96 8.36 9.24
CA GLY A 8 -2.41 9.22 8.14
C GLY A 8 -1.33 9.94 7.32
N TYR A 9 -0.01 9.68 7.49
CA TYR A 9 1.05 10.35 6.71
C TYR A 9 2.09 9.36 6.12
N GLY A 10 1.66 8.13 5.87
CA GLY A 10 2.45 7.11 5.17
C GLY A 10 2.45 7.25 3.65
N ASN A 11 3.10 6.31 2.97
CA ASN A 11 3.20 6.26 1.51
C ASN A 11 1.83 6.35 0.79
N ILE A 12 0.79 5.70 1.32
CA ILE A 12 -0.55 5.72 0.74
C ILE A 12 -1.41 6.81 1.38
N SER A 13 -1.37 6.88 2.72
CA SER A 13 -2.31 7.68 3.50
C SER A 13 -2.11 9.19 3.42
N TRP A 14 -0.90 9.67 3.12
CA TRP A 14 -0.62 11.11 3.03
C TRP A 14 -1.53 11.81 2.01
N TRP A 15 -1.66 11.25 0.81
CA TRP A 15 -2.55 11.79 -0.21
C TRP A 15 -4.02 11.66 0.18
N CYS A 16 -4.41 10.58 0.87
CA CYS A 16 -5.77 10.42 1.39
C CYS A 16 -6.11 11.51 2.42
N THR A 17 -5.18 11.77 3.35
CA THR A 17 -5.28 12.85 4.34
C THR A 17 -5.43 14.21 3.66
N LYS A 18 -4.55 14.53 2.72
CA LYS A 18 -4.58 15.78 1.97
C LYS A 18 -5.89 15.96 1.22
N ARG A 19 -6.34 14.93 0.49
CA ARG A 19 -7.61 14.98 -0.26
C ARG A 19 -8.83 15.11 0.66
N ALA A 20 -8.82 14.47 1.83
CA ALA A 20 -9.90 14.63 2.81
C ALA A 20 -9.99 16.07 3.33
N ILE A 21 -8.85 16.72 3.58
CA ILE A 21 -8.80 18.14 3.95
C ILE A 21 -9.32 19.02 2.81
N GLU A 22 -8.85 18.82 1.58
CA GLU A 22 -9.31 19.54 0.39
C GLU A 22 -10.83 19.42 0.16
N LYS A 23 -11.43 18.29 0.55
CA LYS A 23 -12.90 18.10 0.54
C LYS A 23 -13.63 18.75 1.72
N GLY A 24 -12.94 19.47 2.58
CA GLY A 24 -13.52 20.19 3.72
C GLY A 24 -13.87 19.29 4.92
N HIS A 25 -13.25 18.11 5.04
CA HIS A 25 -13.36 17.33 6.26
C HIS A 25 -12.46 17.90 7.36
N GLU A 26 -12.92 17.80 8.60
CA GLU A 26 -12.13 18.05 9.79
C GLU A 26 -11.30 16.80 10.07
N VAL A 27 -10.00 16.85 9.73
CA VAL A 27 -9.13 15.68 9.73
C VAL A 27 -8.29 15.61 10.99
N TYR A 28 -8.31 14.45 11.63
CA TYR A 28 -7.45 14.08 12.75
C TYR A 28 -6.50 12.97 12.33
N LEU A 29 -5.25 13.03 12.79
CA LEU A 29 -4.24 12.01 12.59
C LEU A 29 -3.86 11.40 13.93
N LEU A 30 -4.05 10.09 14.08
CA LEU A 30 -3.52 9.33 15.19
C LEU A 30 -2.19 8.72 14.79
N ASN A 31 -1.10 9.14 15.43
CA ASN A 31 0.25 8.69 15.12
C ASN A 31 1.09 8.60 16.38
N ARG A 32 2.01 7.63 16.40
CA ARG A 32 2.92 7.38 17.51
C ARG A 32 3.91 8.52 17.75
N ASP A 33 4.41 9.12 16.68
CA ASP A 33 5.32 10.24 16.69
C ASP A 33 5.10 11.14 15.48
N LEU A 34 5.70 12.33 15.50
CA LEU A 34 5.61 13.31 14.42
C LEU A 34 6.88 13.36 13.54
N LYS A 35 7.79 12.38 13.70
CA LYS A 35 9.02 12.34 12.90
C LYS A 35 8.69 11.96 11.47
N THR A 36 8.91 12.88 10.57
CA THR A 36 8.65 12.66 9.13
C THR A 36 9.71 11.73 8.54
N GLY A 37 10.99 11.90 8.85
CA GLY A 37 12.07 11.04 8.36
C GLY A 37 12.02 10.89 6.82
N THR A 38 11.64 9.70 6.35
CA THR A 38 11.44 9.38 4.94
C THR A 38 9.99 9.59 4.47
N ARG A 39 9.21 10.45 5.12
CA ARG A 39 7.80 10.72 4.81
C ARG A 39 7.61 12.20 4.49
N LYS A 40 6.54 12.50 3.78
CA LYS A 40 6.12 13.88 3.52
C LYS A 40 5.70 14.58 4.82
N GLU A 41 5.82 15.90 4.82
CA GLU A 41 5.37 16.72 5.94
C GLU A 41 3.87 16.56 6.16
N ILE A 42 3.47 16.61 7.43
CA ILE A 42 2.06 16.52 7.80
C ILE A 42 1.36 17.81 7.36
N PRO A 43 0.21 17.73 6.67
CA PRO A 43 -0.57 18.92 6.35
C PRO A 43 -0.91 19.73 7.61
N SER A 44 -0.68 21.03 7.56
CA SER A 44 -0.85 21.94 8.72
C SER A 44 -2.28 22.02 9.25
N GLU A 45 -3.26 21.74 8.41
CA GLU A 45 -4.69 21.74 8.75
C GLU A 45 -5.14 20.49 9.51
N ALA A 46 -4.29 19.44 9.53
CA ALA A 46 -4.60 18.21 10.25
C ALA A 46 -4.37 18.39 11.76
N LYS A 47 -5.34 17.97 12.55
CA LYS A 47 -5.24 17.92 14.01
C LYS A 47 -4.56 16.62 14.44
N ILE A 48 -3.59 16.72 15.34
CA ILE A 48 -2.76 15.58 15.73
C ILE A 48 -3.20 15.03 17.07
N ILE A 49 -3.37 13.70 17.12
CA ILE A 49 -3.51 12.92 18.35
C ILE A 49 -2.27 12.03 18.44
N VAL A 50 -1.47 12.20 19.49
CA VAL A 50 -0.26 11.40 19.70
C VAL A 50 -0.60 10.22 20.60
N SER A 51 -0.49 9.00 20.06
CA SER A 51 -0.64 7.74 20.80
C SER A 51 -0.02 6.60 20.02
N ASP A 52 0.51 5.60 20.69
CA ASP A 52 0.87 4.34 20.04
C ASP A 52 -0.37 3.45 19.87
N TYR A 53 -0.90 3.39 18.67
CA TYR A 53 -2.08 2.58 18.33
C TYR A 53 -1.97 1.10 18.68
N ARG A 54 -0.76 0.59 18.92
CA ARG A 54 -0.52 -0.78 19.39
C ARG A 54 -0.80 -0.92 20.90
N ASN A 55 -0.80 0.18 21.64
CA ASN A 55 -1.16 0.22 23.05
C ASN A 55 -2.66 0.56 23.18
N PHE A 56 -3.46 -0.47 23.44
CA PHE A 56 -4.91 -0.35 23.49
C PHE A 56 -5.40 0.69 24.53
N GLU A 57 -4.89 0.62 25.76
CA GLU A 57 -5.36 1.52 26.84
C GLU A 57 -4.92 2.97 26.58
N GLU A 58 -3.68 3.19 26.14
CA GLU A 58 -3.20 4.52 25.77
C GLU A 58 -4.03 5.13 24.65
N THR A 59 -4.35 4.34 23.62
CA THR A 59 -5.16 4.78 22.48
C THR A 59 -6.59 5.06 22.90
N LYS A 60 -7.18 4.22 23.73
CA LYS A 60 -8.53 4.39 24.27
C LYS A 60 -8.64 5.71 25.06
N ASP A 61 -7.68 5.98 25.94
CA ASP A 61 -7.65 7.22 26.74
C ASP A 61 -7.43 8.44 25.85
N ALA A 62 -6.54 8.36 24.87
CA ALA A 62 -6.28 9.46 23.93
C ALA A 62 -7.49 9.77 23.03
N LEU A 63 -8.33 8.78 22.74
CA LEU A 63 -9.53 8.94 21.89
C LEU A 63 -10.80 9.19 22.69
N GLU A 64 -10.76 9.08 24.02
CA GLU A 64 -11.94 9.25 24.89
C GLU A 64 -12.71 10.56 24.64
N PRO A 65 -12.05 11.74 24.45
CA PRO A 65 -12.73 13.01 24.22
C PRO A 65 -13.33 13.17 22.82
N TYR A 66 -13.16 12.19 21.91
CA TYR A 66 -13.48 12.36 20.49
C TYR A 66 -14.56 11.39 20.02
N GLU A 67 -15.40 11.90 19.13
CA GLU A 67 -16.29 11.11 18.26
C GLU A 67 -15.96 11.42 16.81
N PHE A 68 -15.93 10.38 15.96
CA PHE A 68 -15.61 10.50 14.55
C PHE A 68 -16.76 10.00 13.66
N ASP A 69 -17.04 10.72 12.59
CA ASP A 69 -17.99 10.26 11.58
C ASP A 69 -17.41 9.07 10.76
N CYS A 70 -16.10 9.10 10.53
CA CYS A 70 -15.39 8.03 9.83
C CYS A 70 -13.99 7.85 10.40
N VAL A 71 -13.55 6.58 10.50
CA VAL A 71 -12.19 6.18 10.87
C VAL A 71 -11.55 5.47 9.68
N CYS A 72 -10.35 5.89 9.27
CA CYS A 72 -9.58 5.32 8.17
C CYS A 72 -8.30 4.70 8.73
N ASP A 73 -8.21 3.37 8.78
CA ASP A 73 -7.09 2.66 9.40
C ASP A 73 -6.11 2.09 8.36
N PHE A 74 -4.92 2.71 8.31
CA PHE A 74 -3.81 2.32 7.43
C PHE A 74 -2.76 1.44 8.11
N ILE A 75 -2.91 1.16 9.41
CA ILE A 75 -1.90 0.43 10.20
C ILE A 75 -2.44 -0.77 10.99
N CYS A 76 -3.64 -1.23 10.66
CA CYS A 76 -4.16 -2.52 11.12
C CYS A 76 -3.47 -3.66 10.35
N PHE A 77 -2.53 -4.36 10.98
CA PHE A 77 -1.69 -5.36 10.33
C PHE A 77 -1.94 -6.80 10.78
N ASN A 78 -2.67 -7.06 11.86
CA ASN A 78 -2.94 -8.40 12.36
C ASN A 78 -4.30 -8.46 13.06
N LYS A 79 -4.74 -9.70 13.39
CA LYS A 79 -6.03 -9.97 14.03
C LYS A 79 -6.21 -9.23 15.35
N GLU A 80 -5.15 -9.09 16.15
CA GLU A 80 -5.22 -8.36 17.43
C GLU A 80 -5.54 -6.89 17.19
N HIS A 81 -4.87 -6.24 16.22
CA HIS A 81 -5.19 -4.86 15.83
C HIS A 81 -6.64 -4.72 15.38
N ALA A 82 -7.16 -5.67 14.56
CA ALA A 82 -8.56 -5.64 14.14
C ALA A 82 -9.53 -5.78 15.31
N THR A 83 -9.26 -6.71 16.24
CA THR A 83 -10.07 -6.91 17.44
C THR A 83 -10.08 -5.67 18.33
N ASN A 84 -8.93 -5.03 18.52
CA ASN A 84 -8.79 -3.80 19.29
C ASN A 84 -9.53 -2.63 18.61
N ALA A 85 -9.43 -2.51 17.28
CA ALA A 85 -10.14 -1.51 16.51
C ALA A 85 -11.67 -1.65 16.68
N ILE A 86 -12.19 -2.88 16.57
CA ILE A 86 -13.62 -3.15 16.78
C ILE A 86 -14.05 -2.69 18.17
N LYS A 87 -13.31 -3.05 19.22
CA LYS A 87 -13.61 -2.62 20.60
C LYS A 87 -13.55 -1.10 20.80
N LEU A 88 -12.55 -0.43 20.16
CA LEU A 88 -12.38 1.02 20.30
C LEU A 88 -13.48 1.81 19.62
N PHE A 89 -13.93 1.36 18.43
CA PHE A 89 -14.78 2.17 17.55
C PHE A 89 -16.22 1.66 17.43
N LYS A 90 -16.55 0.50 18.03
CA LYS A 90 -17.93 0.03 18.09
C LYS A 90 -18.79 1.10 18.77
N ASP A 91 -19.89 1.45 18.14
CA ASP A 91 -20.84 2.47 18.59
C ASP A 91 -20.28 3.91 18.70
N LYS A 92 -18.99 4.12 18.29
CA LYS A 92 -18.31 5.44 18.34
C LYS A 92 -17.98 6.02 16.96
N THR A 93 -18.21 5.26 15.88
CA THR A 93 -18.05 5.78 14.52
C THR A 93 -19.22 5.32 13.64
N LYS A 94 -19.53 6.12 12.62
CA LYS A 94 -20.57 5.79 11.63
C LYS A 94 -20.02 4.97 10.47
N GLN A 95 -18.70 4.96 10.29
CA GLN A 95 -17.99 4.16 9.29
C GLN A 95 -16.56 3.90 9.74
N TYR A 96 -16.08 2.68 9.51
CA TYR A 96 -14.68 2.30 9.69
C TYR A 96 -14.14 1.78 8.35
N ILE A 97 -13.08 2.39 7.81
CA ILE A 97 -12.45 1.98 6.56
C ILE A 97 -11.13 1.29 6.89
N PHE A 98 -11.09 -0.01 6.65
CA PHE A 98 -9.89 -0.83 6.81
C PHE A 98 -9.10 -0.93 5.51
N ILE A 99 -7.80 -0.63 5.57
CA ILE A 99 -6.89 -0.84 4.45
C ILE A 99 -6.30 -2.24 4.51
N SER A 100 -6.84 -3.12 3.68
CA SER A 100 -6.34 -4.47 3.43
C SER A 100 -5.23 -4.45 2.36
N SER A 101 -5.14 -5.46 1.54
CA SER A 101 -4.20 -5.57 0.43
C SER A 101 -4.78 -6.46 -0.68
N GLU A 102 -4.44 -6.18 -1.92
CA GLU A 102 -4.73 -7.08 -3.04
C GLU A 102 -4.01 -8.44 -2.94
N SER A 103 -2.98 -8.52 -2.10
CA SER A 103 -2.22 -9.75 -1.87
C SER A 103 -3.05 -10.87 -1.22
N VAL A 104 -4.22 -10.55 -0.65
CA VAL A 104 -5.14 -11.56 -0.09
C VAL A 104 -5.73 -12.50 -1.13
N TYR A 105 -5.74 -12.12 -2.42
CA TYR A 105 -6.27 -12.98 -3.48
C TYR A 105 -5.32 -14.10 -3.84
N LYS A 106 -5.88 -15.30 -3.94
CA LYS A 106 -5.15 -16.46 -4.45
C LYS A 106 -4.81 -16.25 -5.93
N ARG A 107 -3.52 -16.25 -6.23
CA ARG A 107 -3.05 -16.02 -7.60
C ARG A 107 -3.27 -17.25 -8.46
N THR A 108 -4.16 -17.13 -9.41
CA THR A 108 -4.46 -18.17 -10.39
C THR A 108 -4.41 -17.60 -11.80
N PHE A 109 -4.11 -18.43 -12.78
CA PHE A 109 -4.20 -18.01 -14.21
C PHE A 109 -5.64 -17.94 -14.73
N LYS A 110 -6.61 -18.41 -13.94
CA LYS A 110 -8.03 -18.36 -14.27
C LYS A 110 -8.69 -17.18 -13.57
N GLY A 111 -9.61 -16.52 -14.25
CA GLY A 111 -10.45 -15.48 -13.63
C GLY A 111 -9.79 -14.10 -13.54
N LEU A 112 -8.89 -13.75 -14.46
CA LEU A 112 -8.46 -12.38 -14.63
C LEU A 112 -9.47 -11.57 -15.47
N PRO A 113 -9.66 -10.28 -15.16
CA PRO A 113 -9.14 -9.54 -13.98
C PRO A 113 -9.75 -10.04 -12.67
N TYR A 114 -8.99 -9.90 -11.55
CA TYR A 114 -9.54 -10.19 -10.22
C TYR A 114 -10.68 -9.24 -9.89
N THR A 115 -11.76 -9.81 -9.34
CA THR A 115 -12.88 -9.06 -8.77
C THR A 115 -12.85 -9.15 -7.25
N GLU A 116 -13.66 -8.36 -6.56
CA GLU A 116 -13.76 -8.43 -5.09
C GLU A 116 -14.28 -9.80 -4.60
N SER A 117 -14.99 -10.55 -5.45
CA SER A 117 -15.45 -11.91 -5.19
C SER A 117 -14.42 -13.01 -5.54
N SER A 118 -13.26 -12.67 -6.09
CA SER A 118 -12.23 -13.65 -6.41
C SER A 118 -11.76 -14.40 -5.16
N GLU A 119 -11.34 -15.66 -5.37
CA GLU A 119 -10.87 -16.54 -4.28
C GLU A 119 -9.70 -15.89 -3.52
N LYS A 120 -9.77 -15.93 -2.20
CA LYS A 120 -8.72 -15.47 -1.30
C LYS A 120 -7.91 -16.64 -0.78
N TYR A 121 -6.68 -16.36 -0.36
CA TYR A 121 -5.89 -17.35 0.34
C TYR A 121 -6.57 -17.77 1.64
N ASN A 122 -6.32 -19.02 2.05
CA ASN A 122 -6.52 -19.42 3.42
C ASN A 122 -5.38 -18.84 4.29
N GLU A 123 -5.69 -18.27 5.43
CA GLU A 123 -4.72 -17.59 6.30
C GLU A 123 -3.55 -18.45 6.76
N ASP A 124 -3.73 -19.78 6.78
CA ASP A 124 -2.71 -20.73 7.24
C ASP A 124 -1.81 -21.25 6.09
N GLU A 125 -2.12 -20.89 4.83
CA GLU A 125 -1.40 -21.34 3.64
C GLU A 125 -0.35 -20.35 3.13
N VAL A 126 -0.22 -19.17 3.76
CA VAL A 126 0.59 -18.06 3.28
C VAL A 126 1.39 -17.42 4.41
N SER A 127 2.32 -16.51 4.06
CA SER A 127 3.10 -15.76 5.04
C SER A 127 2.24 -15.01 6.04
N ASP A 128 2.84 -14.65 7.16
CA ASP A 128 2.18 -13.87 8.21
C ASP A 128 1.51 -12.61 7.67
N TYR A 129 2.17 -11.88 6.75
CA TYR A 129 1.60 -10.64 6.21
C TYR A 129 0.28 -10.88 5.46
N ILE A 130 0.24 -11.83 4.53
CA ILE A 130 -0.98 -12.14 3.76
C ILE A 130 -2.03 -12.77 4.67
N GLY A 131 -1.63 -13.76 5.47
CA GLY A 131 -2.51 -14.44 6.42
C GLY A 131 -3.11 -13.47 7.43
N ASP A 132 -2.32 -12.53 7.94
CA ASP A 132 -2.79 -11.50 8.87
C ASP A 132 -3.81 -10.56 8.22
N LYS A 133 -3.61 -10.15 6.97
CA LYS A 133 -4.63 -9.35 6.27
C LYS A 133 -5.92 -10.14 6.05
N VAL A 134 -5.84 -11.43 5.73
CA VAL A 134 -7.02 -12.31 5.62
C VAL A 134 -7.72 -12.44 6.97
N ARG A 135 -6.98 -12.66 8.07
CA ARG A 135 -7.53 -12.72 9.44
C ARG A 135 -8.21 -11.40 9.86
N CYS A 136 -7.62 -10.26 9.48
CA CYS A 136 -8.26 -8.94 9.70
C CYS A 136 -9.58 -8.82 8.96
N GLU A 137 -9.62 -9.14 7.65
CA GLU A 137 -10.86 -9.09 6.87
C GLU A 137 -11.94 -9.98 7.49
N LYS A 138 -11.61 -11.21 7.86
CA LYS A 138 -12.55 -12.13 8.52
C LYS A 138 -13.10 -11.55 9.82
N ALA A 139 -12.24 -10.98 10.68
CA ALA A 139 -12.67 -10.38 11.95
C ALA A 139 -13.62 -9.19 11.73
N PHE A 140 -13.35 -8.32 10.77
CA PHE A 140 -14.22 -7.19 10.47
C PHE A 140 -15.54 -7.61 9.81
N ILE A 141 -15.53 -8.59 8.91
CA ILE A 141 -16.76 -9.13 8.30
C ILE A 141 -17.64 -9.78 9.37
N GLU A 142 -17.05 -10.57 10.25
CA GLU A 142 -17.77 -11.19 11.36
C GLU A 142 -18.40 -10.14 12.32
N ALA A 143 -17.66 -9.07 12.63
CA ALA A 143 -18.17 -7.96 13.44
C ALA A 143 -19.29 -7.19 12.71
N PHE A 144 -19.24 -7.04 11.41
CA PHE A 144 -20.33 -6.45 10.64
C PHE A 144 -21.59 -7.32 10.70
N GLU A 145 -21.46 -8.63 10.45
CA GLU A 145 -22.59 -9.56 10.42
C GLU A 145 -23.26 -9.77 11.79
N LYS A 146 -22.46 -9.83 12.87
CA LYS A 146 -22.97 -10.17 14.21
C LYS A 146 -23.26 -8.94 15.08
N GLU A 147 -22.54 -7.83 14.84
CA GLU A 147 -22.50 -6.69 15.75
C GLU A 147 -22.81 -5.37 15.04
N ASN A 148 -23.13 -5.40 13.75
CA ASN A 148 -23.36 -4.24 12.90
C ASN A 148 -22.20 -3.23 12.90
N PHE A 149 -20.94 -3.69 13.06
CA PHE A 149 -19.75 -2.84 12.96
C PHE A 149 -19.66 -2.25 11.55
N PRO A 150 -19.62 -0.90 11.37
CA PRO A 150 -19.84 -0.25 10.08
C PRO A 150 -18.58 -0.29 9.18
N ILE A 151 -18.13 -1.48 8.81
CA ILE A 151 -16.88 -1.70 8.05
C ILE A 151 -17.01 -1.36 6.56
N THR A 152 -15.95 -0.82 6.00
CA THR A 152 -15.64 -0.77 4.56
C THR A 152 -14.23 -1.31 4.38
N ILE A 153 -14.02 -2.28 3.49
CA ILE A 153 -12.69 -2.86 3.22
C ILE A 153 -12.15 -2.28 1.91
N VAL A 154 -10.91 -1.77 1.93
CA VAL A 154 -10.24 -1.28 0.72
C VAL A 154 -8.96 -2.06 0.48
N ARG A 155 -8.80 -2.62 -0.72
CA ARG A 155 -7.62 -3.36 -1.16
C ARG A 155 -6.85 -2.55 -2.20
N PRO A 156 -5.82 -1.80 -1.79
CA PRO A 156 -4.90 -1.18 -2.74
C PRO A 156 -4.11 -2.25 -3.49
N GLY A 157 -3.79 -1.98 -4.75
CA GLY A 157 -2.74 -2.70 -5.47
C GLY A 157 -1.35 -2.22 -5.07
N LEU A 158 -0.36 -2.42 -5.94
CA LEU A 158 0.96 -1.82 -5.74
C LEU A 158 0.84 -0.30 -5.83
N THR A 159 0.71 0.32 -4.66
CA THR A 159 0.49 1.77 -4.53
C THR A 159 1.78 2.44 -4.05
N TYR A 160 2.20 3.52 -4.73
CA TYR A 160 3.48 4.16 -4.50
C TYR A 160 3.39 5.69 -4.55
N ASP A 161 4.33 6.35 -3.85
CA ASP A 161 4.54 7.80 -3.82
C ASP A 161 5.96 8.12 -3.32
N THR A 162 6.27 7.78 -2.07
CA THR A 162 7.59 7.99 -1.44
C THR A 162 8.51 6.75 -1.53
N ILE A 163 8.06 5.73 -2.23
CA ILE A 163 8.73 4.45 -2.39
C ILE A 163 8.80 4.12 -3.87
N VAL A 164 10.00 3.78 -4.36
CA VAL A 164 10.20 3.38 -5.76
C VAL A 164 9.79 1.91 -5.93
N PRO A 165 8.81 1.61 -6.78
CA PRO A 165 8.49 0.23 -7.13
C PRO A 165 9.63 -0.46 -7.86
N VAL A 166 10.06 -1.62 -7.35
CA VAL A 166 11.09 -2.47 -7.97
C VAL A 166 10.68 -3.93 -7.88
N SER A 167 11.07 -4.75 -8.85
CA SER A 167 10.72 -6.18 -8.85
C SER A 167 11.40 -6.92 -7.72
N ILE A 168 12.71 -6.75 -7.55
CA ILE A 168 13.50 -7.31 -6.45
C ILE A 168 14.09 -6.15 -5.66
N GLY A 169 13.85 -6.10 -4.34
CA GLY A 169 14.35 -5.04 -3.47
C GLY A 169 13.49 -4.83 -2.25
N HIS A 170 13.63 -3.67 -1.65
CA HIS A 170 12.88 -3.26 -0.48
C HIS A 170 12.46 -1.80 -0.60
N ASN A 171 11.55 -1.36 0.25
CA ASN A 171 11.03 0.02 0.33
C ASN A 171 12.10 1.02 0.80
N CYS A 172 13.11 1.23 -0.05
CA CYS A 172 14.25 2.11 0.22
C CYS A 172 14.90 2.55 -1.10
N PHE A 173 15.84 3.49 -1.02
CA PHE A 173 16.56 4.00 -2.20
C PHE A 173 17.74 3.11 -2.65
N THR A 174 17.96 1.96 -2.01
CA THR A 174 19.14 1.09 -2.29
C THR A 174 19.21 0.65 -3.74
N ILE A 175 18.08 0.23 -4.35
CA ILE A 175 18.09 -0.23 -5.76
C ILE A 175 18.33 0.93 -6.73
N PRO A 176 17.66 2.08 -6.65
CA PRO A 176 18.01 3.25 -7.44
C PRO A 176 19.48 3.66 -7.32
N GLN A 177 20.04 3.68 -6.10
CA GLN A 177 21.45 4.01 -5.89
C GLN A 177 22.38 3.02 -6.58
N ARG A 178 22.12 1.72 -6.47
CA ARG A 178 22.89 0.69 -7.19
C ARG A 178 22.90 0.91 -8.71
N CYS A 179 21.75 1.27 -9.27
CA CYS A 179 21.64 1.57 -10.70
C CYS A 179 22.48 2.81 -11.07
N LEU A 180 22.46 3.85 -10.24
CA LEU A 180 23.30 5.05 -10.42
C LEU A 180 24.80 4.71 -10.34
N ASP A 181 25.18 3.74 -9.50
CA ASP A 181 26.55 3.23 -9.37
C ASP A 181 26.94 2.28 -10.52
N GLY A 182 26.09 2.15 -11.56
CA GLY A 182 26.35 1.33 -12.76
C GLY A 182 26.12 -0.16 -12.55
N LYS A 183 25.50 -0.57 -11.42
CA LYS A 183 25.15 -1.96 -11.14
C LYS A 183 23.80 -2.33 -11.79
N PRO A 184 23.57 -3.62 -12.11
CA PRO A 184 22.33 -4.03 -12.76
C PRO A 184 21.12 -3.95 -11.81
N LEU A 185 19.95 -3.66 -12.41
CA LEU A 185 18.65 -3.84 -11.81
C LEU A 185 18.22 -5.30 -11.95
N LEU A 186 17.74 -5.90 -10.87
CA LEU A 186 17.30 -7.29 -10.85
C LEU A 186 15.78 -7.39 -11.01
N ILE A 187 15.32 -8.31 -11.85
CA ILE A 187 13.91 -8.63 -12.07
C ILE A 187 13.67 -10.11 -11.72
N ALA A 188 12.60 -10.38 -10.98
CA ALA A 188 12.19 -11.73 -10.63
C ALA A 188 11.54 -12.42 -11.84
N GLY A 189 11.99 -13.62 -12.18
CA GLY A 189 11.53 -14.38 -13.34
C GLY A 189 11.77 -13.61 -14.65
N GLU A 190 10.93 -13.83 -15.64
CA GLU A 190 11.02 -13.21 -16.97
C GLU A 190 10.58 -11.73 -17.01
N GLY A 191 10.01 -11.21 -15.93
CA GLY A 191 9.55 -9.83 -15.83
C GLY A 191 8.36 -9.48 -16.73
N ASN A 192 7.64 -10.46 -17.29
CA ASN A 192 6.55 -10.28 -18.23
C ASN A 192 5.15 -10.28 -17.56
N ALA A 193 5.09 -10.47 -16.25
CA ALA A 193 3.83 -10.36 -15.52
C ALA A 193 3.29 -8.93 -15.60
N LEU A 194 2.01 -8.80 -15.94
CA LEU A 194 1.31 -7.53 -16.00
C LEU A 194 0.95 -7.08 -14.57
N TYR A 195 1.31 -5.87 -14.23
CA TYR A 195 1.15 -5.31 -12.89
C TYR A 195 0.51 -3.92 -12.92
N THR A 196 -0.33 -3.63 -11.93
CA THR A 196 -0.90 -2.28 -11.74
C THR A 196 0.02 -1.46 -10.84
N PHE A 197 0.51 -0.33 -11.35
CA PHE A 197 1.35 0.63 -10.61
C PHE A 197 0.51 1.87 -10.32
N THR A 198 -0.10 1.93 -9.15
CA THR A 198 -1.04 3.01 -8.80
C THR A 198 -0.33 4.09 -8.02
N HIS A 199 -0.27 5.32 -8.54
CA HIS A 199 0.24 6.43 -7.74
C HIS A 199 -0.72 6.75 -6.59
N SER A 200 -0.19 7.06 -5.40
CA SER A 200 -1.00 7.28 -4.20
C SER A 200 -1.99 8.46 -4.32
N SER A 201 -1.71 9.45 -5.18
CA SER A 201 -2.64 10.55 -5.43
C SER A 201 -3.90 10.10 -6.19
N ASP A 202 -3.76 9.13 -7.10
CA ASP A 202 -4.90 8.53 -7.81
C ASP A 202 -5.70 7.62 -6.90
N PHE A 203 -5.01 6.77 -6.11
CA PHE A 203 -5.66 5.99 -5.06
C PHE A 203 -6.51 6.89 -4.15
N ALA A 204 -5.93 7.99 -3.67
CA ALA A 204 -6.59 8.92 -2.77
C ALA A 204 -7.83 9.58 -3.40
N SER A 205 -7.81 9.83 -4.72
CA SER A 205 -8.94 10.48 -5.41
C SER A 205 -10.22 9.64 -5.41
N ALA A 206 -10.10 8.30 -5.46
CA ALA A 206 -11.24 7.41 -5.29
C ALA A 206 -11.53 7.14 -3.81
N PHE A 207 -10.48 6.95 -3.00
CA PHE A 207 -10.60 6.62 -1.59
C PHE A 207 -11.44 7.62 -0.80
N VAL A 208 -11.23 8.92 -1.03
CA VAL A 208 -11.96 9.96 -0.29
C VAL A 208 -13.45 10.00 -0.59
N GLU A 209 -13.89 9.44 -1.73
CA GLU A 209 -15.31 9.31 -2.07
C GLU A 209 -16.01 8.19 -1.29
N LEU A 210 -15.24 7.29 -0.66
CA LEU A 210 -15.78 6.28 0.24
C LEU A 210 -16.08 6.85 1.64
N ILE A 211 -15.39 7.93 2.03
CA ILE A 211 -15.53 8.54 3.36
C ILE A 211 -16.97 9.09 3.56
N GLY A 212 -17.68 8.55 4.54
CA GLY A 212 -19.07 8.92 4.82
C GLY A 212 -20.10 8.39 3.83
N ASN A 213 -19.69 7.55 2.88
CA ASN A 213 -20.59 6.97 1.91
C ASN A 213 -21.30 5.73 2.46
N LYS A 214 -22.58 5.86 2.74
CA LYS A 214 -23.39 4.77 3.31
C LYS A 214 -23.46 3.53 2.41
N LYS A 215 -23.28 3.68 1.08
CA LYS A 215 -23.27 2.53 0.15
C LYS A 215 -21.96 1.74 0.20
N ALA A 216 -20.95 2.27 0.87
CA ALA A 216 -19.67 1.58 1.04
C ALA A 216 -19.63 0.74 2.33
N ILE A 217 -20.58 0.93 3.25
CA ILE A 217 -20.62 0.17 4.51
C ILE A 217 -21.04 -1.27 4.22
N GLY A 218 -20.30 -2.23 4.75
CA GLY A 218 -20.46 -3.67 4.49
C GLY A 218 -19.83 -4.14 3.18
N GLU A 219 -19.17 -3.25 2.44
CA GLU A 219 -18.63 -3.53 1.12
C GLU A 219 -17.10 -3.52 1.11
N ASP A 220 -16.54 -4.18 0.10
CA ASP A 220 -15.10 -4.20 -0.18
C ASP A 220 -14.82 -3.64 -1.59
N PHE A 221 -13.66 -3.01 -1.78
CA PHE A 221 -13.30 -2.35 -3.03
C PHE A 221 -11.84 -2.54 -3.39
N HIS A 222 -11.57 -2.77 -4.68
CA HIS A 222 -10.26 -2.49 -5.25
C HIS A 222 -10.13 -1.00 -5.59
N ILE A 223 -8.97 -0.42 -5.31
CA ILE A 223 -8.58 0.88 -5.85
C ILE A 223 -7.19 0.74 -6.47
N THR A 224 -7.16 0.58 -7.78
CA THR A 224 -5.92 0.43 -8.58
C THR A 224 -6.04 1.21 -9.87
N THR A 225 -4.93 1.47 -10.57
CA THR A 225 -4.99 2.01 -11.93
C THR A 225 -5.67 1.00 -12.87
N GLN A 226 -6.33 1.51 -13.91
CA GLN A 226 -6.91 0.73 -15.00
C GLN A 226 -5.86 0.29 -16.04
N THR A 227 -4.64 0.79 -15.95
CA THR A 227 -3.52 0.44 -16.82
C THR A 227 -2.58 -0.52 -16.11
N TRP A 228 -1.85 -1.29 -16.89
CA TRP A 228 -0.82 -2.20 -16.38
C TRP A 228 0.44 -2.11 -17.23
N ARG A 229 1.55 -2.49 -16.61
CA ARG A 229 2.86 -2.62 -17.24
C ARG A 229 3.52 -3.92 -16.79
N THR A 230 4.41 -4.42 -17.58
CA THR A 230 5.33 -5.49 -17.16
C THR A 230 6.41 -4.92 -16.23
N TRP A 231 7.04 -5.78 -15.44
CA TRP A 231 8.21 -5.37 -14.67
C TRP A 231 9.38 -4.93 -15.55
N ASN A 232 9.48 -5.49 -16.77
CA ASN A 232 10.46 -5.06 -17.76
C ASN A 232 10.23 -3.60 -18.17
N GLU A 233 8.99 -3.23 -18.50
CA GLU A 233 8.63 -1.86 -18.85
C GLU A 233 8.83 -0.91 -17.66
N ALA A 234 8.34 -1.27 -16.47
CA ALA A 234 8.49 -0.47 -15.26
C ALA A 234 9.96 -0.24 -14.88
N SER A 235 10.81 -1.26 -15.04
CA SER A 235 12.25 -1.16 -14.80
C SER A 235 12.91 -0.21 -15.79
N ASN A 236 12.53 -0.26 -17.06
CA ASN A 236 13.04 0.67 -18.07
C ASN A 236 12.63 2.11 -17.76
N VAL A 237 11.38 2.35 -17.36
CA VAL A 237 10.90 3.67 -16.93
C VAL A 237 11.72 4.19 -15.74
N LEU A 238 12.03 3.34 -14.75
CA LEU A 238 12.89 3.73 -13.63
C LEU A 238 14.29 4.15 -14.10
N LEU A 239 14.93 3.35 -14.95
CA LEU A 239 16.26 3.64 -15.45
C LEU A 239 16.29 4.93 -16.30
N ASP A 240 15.24 5.18 -17.10
CA ASP A 240 15.10 6.42 -17.86
C ASP A 240 14.90 7.64 -16.93
N THR A 241 14.07 7.49 -15.90
CA THR A 241 13.85 8.54 -14.90
C THR A 241 15.14 8.90 -14.16
N LEU A 242 15.98 7.91 -13.88
CA LEU A 242 17.32 8.09 -13.28
C LEU A 242 18.38 8.57 -14.31
N LYS A 243 18.00 8.76 -15.59
CA LYS A 243 18.88 9.18 -16.69
C LYS A 243 20.05 8.21 -16.95
N ILE A 244 19.82 6.93 -16.73
CA ILE A 244 20.81 5.88 -16.96
C ILE A 244 20.76 5.45 -18.43
N THR A 245 21.80 5.74 -19.19
CA THR A 245 21.90 5.40 -20.62
C THR A 245 22.39 3.97 -20.87
N ASN A 246 23.32 3.47 -20.03
CA ASN A 246 23.82 2.09 -20.10
C ASN A 246 22.99 1.21 -19.16
N LYS A 247 21.78 0.87 -19.61
CA LYS A 247 20.83 0.08 -18.84
C LYS A 247 21.31 -1.37 -18.70
N LYS A 248 21.44 -1.84 -17.47
CA LYS A 248 21.78 -3.22 -17.14
C LYS A 248 20.63 -3.84 -16.37
N ILE A 249 20.01 -4.87 -16.92
CA ILE A 249 18.92 -5.63 -16.30
C ILE A 249 19.29 -7.10 -16.30
N ILE A 250 19.11 -7.76 -15.17
CA ILE A 250 19.33 -9.21 -15.00
C ILE A 250 18.04 -9.84 -14.49
N HIS A 251 17.60 -10.88 -15.18
CA HIS A 251 16.45 -11.70 -14.78
C HIS A 251 16.93 -12.83 -13.88
N ILE A 252 16.34 -12.92 -12.70
CA ILE A 252 16.71 -13.90 -11.66
C ILE A 252 15.67 -15.02 -11.62
N PRO A 253 16.06 -16.28 -11.81
CA PRO A 253 15.14 -17.41 -11.69
C PRO A 253 14.43 -17.45 -10.34
N PHE A 254 13.22 -17.97 -10.32
CA PHE A 254 12.35 -17.96 -9.14
C PHE A 254 12.98 -18.62 -7.92
N ASP A 255 13.59 -19.77 -8.08
CA ASP A 255 14.26 -20.51 -7.01
C ASP A 255 15.45 -19.75 -6.39
N GLU A 256 16.11 -18.90 -7.15
CA GLU A 256 17.14 -17.99 -6.63
C GLU A 256 16.50 -16.79 -5.91
N VAL A 257 15.38 -16.27 -6.42
CA VAL A 257 14.63 -15.18 -5.74
C VAL A 257 14.17 -15.61 -4.35
N LEU A 258 13.71 -16.86 -4.20
CA LEU A 258 13.29 -17.40 -2.90
C LEU A 258 14.43 -17.52 -1.87
N LYS A 259 15.67 -17.65 -2.33
CA LYS A 259 16.86 -17.70 -1.47
C LYS A 259 17.31 -16.33 -1.00
N LEU A 260 16.74 -15.25 -1.58
CA LEU A 260 16.99 -13.89 -1.16
C LEU A 260 16.24 -13.65 0.17
N ASP A 261 16.94 -13.72 1.27
CA ASP A 261 16.43 -13.33 2.58
C ASP A 261 16.29 -11.80 2.67
N LEU A 262 15.44 -11.23 1.80
CA LEU A 262 15.09 -9.81 1.81
C LEU A 262 14.00 -9.55 2.88
N PRO A 263 13.88 -8.31 3.39
CA PRO A 263 12.82 -7.96 4.34
C PRO A 263 11.45 -7.83 3.61
N MET A 264 11.12 -8.86 2.85
CA MET A 264 9.85 -9.05 2.14
C MET A 264 9.56 -10.56 2.08
N PRO A 265 8.36 -11.01 2.48
CA PRO A 265 7.98 -12.41 2.41
C PRO A 265 8.14 -12.98 1.00
N SER A 266 8.57 -14.24 0.91
CA SER A 266 8.81 -14.92 -0.37
C SER A 266 7.56 -15.07 -1.22
N ASP A 267 6.39 -15.25 -0.61
CA ASP A 267 5.11 -15.34 -1.31
C ASP A 267 4.68 -13.98 -1.92
N LEU A 268 4.98 -12.86 -1.28
CA LEU A 268 4.81 -11.54 -1.91
C LEU A 268 5.75 -11.36 -3.11
N MET A 269 6.97 -11.86 -3.02
CA MET A 269 7.89 -11.85 -4.15
C MET A 269 7.40 -12.77 -5.28
N TYR A 270 6.85 -13.94 -4.93
CA TYR A 270 6.21 -14.83 -5.90
C TYR A 270 5.06 -14.16 -6.63
N GLN A 271 4.20 -13.45 -5.91
CA GLN A 271 3.08 -12.72 -6.51
C GLN A 271 3.54 -11.70 -7.56
N ARG A 272 4.75 -11.12 -7.42
CA ARG A 272 5.31 -10.20 -8.43
C ARG A 272 5.62 -10.85 -9.77
N MET A 273 5.71 -12.17 -9.84
CA MET A 273 5.89 -12.91 -11.09
C MET A 273 4.57 -13.35 -11.73
N LEU A 274 3.43 -13.05 -11.10
CA LEU A 274 2.11 -13.37 -11.58
C LEU A 274 1.35 -12.10 -11.96
N HIS A 275 0.38 -12.23 -12.89
CA HIS A 275 -0.45 -11.11 -13.30
C HIS A 275 -1.23 -10.53 -12.12
N ASN A 276 -1.25 -9.20 -12.05
CA ASN A 276 -1.89 -8.41 -11.00
C ASN A 276 -2.80 -7.36 -11.66
N ILE A 277 -3.97 -7.83 -12.13
CA ILE A 277 -4.94 -7.06 -12.90
C ILE A 277 -6.30 -7.16 -12.20
N PHE A 278 -6.95 -6.02 -11.98
CA PHE A 278 -8.18 -5.92 -11.20
C PHE A 278 -9.33 -5.33 -12.01
N ASP A 279 -10.54 -5.83 -11.76
CA ASP A 279 -11.79 -5.21 -12.21
C ASP A 279 -12.11 -4.00 -11.33
N LEU A 280 -12.50 -2.90 -11.94
CA LEU A 280 -12.81 -1.65 -11.25
C LEU A 280 -14.30 -1.30 -11.32
N THR A 281 -15.13 -2.22 -11.75
CA THR A 281 -16.56 -1.99 -11.91
C THR A 281 -17.23 -1.61 -10.60
N LYS A 282 -16.81 -2.20 -9.48
CA LYS A 282 -17.42 -1.97 -8.18
C LYS A 282 -17.12 -0.57 -7.65
N ILE A 283 -15.86 -0.14 -7.68
CA ILE A 283 -15.49 1.22 -7.24
C ILE A 283 -16.12 2.29 -8.14
N ARG A 284 -16.26 2.04 -9.44
CA ARG A 284 -16.90 2.96 -10.39
C ARG A 284 -18.42 3.11 -10.18
N LYS A 285 -19.08 2.21 -9.46
CA LYS A 285 -20.48 2.42 -8.99
C LYS A 285 -20.55 3.48 -7.89
N ILE A 286 -19.49 3.64 -7.12
CA ILE A 286 -19.39 4.67 -6.06
C ILE A 286 -18.83 5.98 -6.63
N VAL A 287 -17.81 5.87 -7.47
CA VAL A 287 -17.11 7.01 -8.09
C VAL A 287 -17.24 6.88 -9.61
N PRO A 288 -18.38 7.32 -10.20
CA PRO A 288 -18.62 7.18 -11.64
C PRO A 288 -17.50 7.84 -12.46
N ASN A 289 -17.09 7.15 -13.53
CA ASN A 289 -16.04 7.59 -14.45
C ASN A 289 -14.65 7.82 -13.78
N TRP A 290 -14.43 7.26 -12.59
CA TRP A 290 -13.11 7.34 -11.98
C TRP A 290 -12.06 6.60 -12.81
N GLU A 291 -10.97 7.29 -13.03
CA GLU A 291 -9.77 6.78 -13.70
C GLU A 291 -8.52 7.32 -13.00
N ALA A 292 -7.51 6.48 -12.88
CA ALA A 292 -6.18 6.93 -12.49
C ALA A 292 -5.58 7.77 -13.64
N LYS A 293 -5.01 8.91 -13.30
CA LYS A 293 -4.51 9.91 -14.27
C LYS A 293 -3.00 9.96 -14.36
N VAL A 294 -2.31 9.54 -13.31
CA VAL A 294 -0.86 9.58 -13.24
C VAL A 294 -0.30 8.36 -13.98
N SER A 295 0.40 8.60 -15.08
CA SER A 295 1.15 7.56 -15.78
C SER A 295 2.29 7.02 -14.92
N ILE A 296 2.82 5.83 -15.24
CA ILE A 296 3.97 5.29 -14.50
C ILE A 296 5.20 6.19 -14.66
N GLU A 297 5.37 6.80 -15.82
CA GLU A 297 6.45 7.73 -16.14
C GLU A 297 6.39 8.99 -15.25
N GLU A 298 5.20 9.59 -15.15
CA GLU A 298 4.98 10.74 -14.27
C GLU A 298 5.12 10.36 -12.80
N GLY A 299 4.54 9.25 -12.38
CA GLY A 299 4.59 8.79 -10.99
C GLY A 299 6.02 8.47 -10.54
N TYR A 300 6.84 7.80 -11.38
CA TYR A 300 8.25 7.57 -11.06
C TYR A 300 9.02 8.87 -11.00
N LYS A 301 8.75 9.81 -11.92
CA LYS A 301 9.35 11.14 -11.86
C LYS A 301 8.99 11.86 -10.56
N MET A 302 7.72 11.89 -10.17
CA MET A 302 7.27 12.51 -8.92
C MET A 302 7.96 11.89 -7.70
N THR A 303 8.06 10.56 -7.66
CA THR A 303 8.75 9.82 -6.58
C THR A 303 10.24 10.17 -6.52
N ILE A 304 10.92 10.15 -7.67
CA ILE A 304 12.36 10.46 -7.74
C ILE A 304 12.62 11.93 -7.39
N ASP A 305 11.83 12.87 -7.92
CA ASP A 305 11.95 14.29 -7.59
C ASP A 305 11.85 14.50 -6.07
N TRP A 306 10.82 13.92 -5.43
CA TRP A 306 10.66 14.00 -3.98
C TRP A 306 11.85 13.38 -3.21
N LEU A 307 12.37 12.24 -3.68
CA LEU A 307 13.53 11.61 -3.07
C LEU A 307 14.79 12.50 -3.16
N TYR A 308 14.89 13.33 -4.17
CA TYR A 308 16.01 14.27 -4.35
C TYR A 308 15.84 15.60 -3.61
N GLU A 309 14.66 15.93 -3.05
CA GLU A 309 14.48 17.12 -2.22
C GLU A 309 15.33 17.10 -0.94
N SER A 310 15.65 15.91 -0.41
CA SER A 310 16.46 15.76 0.80
C SER A 310 17.23 14.43 0.84
N ASP A 311 18.46 14.45 1.33
CA ASP A 311 19.23 13.23 1.58
C ASP A 311 18.54 12.28 2.58
N LYS A 312 17.75 12.83 3.51
CA LYS A 312 16.97 12.06 4.48
C LYS A 312 15.90 11.18 3.81
N HIS A 313 15.42 11.56 2.62
CA HIS A 313 14.45 10.78 1.88
C HIS A 313 15.09 9.54 1.24
N ARG A 314 16.39 9.62 0.85
CA ARG A 314 17.12 8.55 0.16
C ARG A 314 17.76 7.56 1.13
N ARG A 315 16.91 6.79 1.80
CA ARG A 315 17.39 5.77 2.74
C ARG A 315 18.09 4.64 1.99
N PHE A 316 19.39 4.51 2.21
CA PHE A 316 20.18 3.36 1.79
C PHE A 316 20.22 2.28 2.89
N VAL A 317 20.12 1.01 2.53
CA VAL A 317 20.11 -0.12 3.48
C VAL A 317 21.19 -1.12 3.08
N ASP A 318 22.31 -1.13 3.81
CA ASP A 318 23.49 -1.93 3.52
C ASP A 318 23.20 -3.43 3.45
N ASN A 319 22.39 -3.96 4.35
CA ASN A 319 22.01 -5.38 4.32
C ASN A 319 21.27 -5.76 3.03
N VAL A 320 20.36 -4.91 2.55
CA VAL A 320 19.68 -5.12 1.25
C VAL A 320 20.70 -5.07 0.12
N ASN A 321 21.61 -4.10 0.14
CA ASN A 321 22.66 -3.98 -0.87
C ASN A 321 23.55 -5.24 -0.92
N GLN A 322 24.01 -5.73 0.23
CA GLN A 322 24.86 -6.93 0.31
C GLN A 322 24.17 -8.18 -0.24
N LYS A 323 22.89 -8.39 0.12
CA LYS A 323 22.10 -9.52 -0.37
C LYS A 323 21.88 -9.45 -1.88
N ILE A 324 21.56 -8.29 -2.42
CA ILE A 324 21.43 -8.07 -3.87
C ILE A 324 22.76 -8.26 -4.58
N GLU A 325 23.88 -7.77 -4.01
CA GLU A 325 25.22 -7.96 -4.57
C GLU A 325 25.61 -9.43 -4.66
N ALA A 326 25.36 -10.19 -3.61
CA ALA A 326 25.68 -11.63 -3.58
C ALA A 326 24.99 -12.41 -4.72
N VAL A 327 23.77 -12.02 -5.08
CA VAL A 327 23.05 -12.62 -6.21
C VAL A 327 23.57 -12.07 -7.53
N THR A 328 23.76 -10.74 -7.63
CA THR A 328 24.28 -10.12 -8.86
C THR A 328 25.56 -10.79 -9.32
N ASN A 329 26.50 -11.07 -8.41
CA ASN A 329 27.81 -11.67 -8.71
C ASN A 329 27.73 -13.11 -9.26
N LYS A 330 26.58 -13.77 -9.18
CA LYS A 330 26.39 -15.10 -9.81
C LYS A 330 26.04 -15.00 -11.30
N TYR A 331 25.64 -13.81 -11.77
CA TYR A 331 25.10 -13.59 -13.11
C TYR A 331 25.94 -12.61 -13.94
N ILE A 332 27.01 -12.09 -13.39
CA ILE A 332 28.04 -11.29 -14.06
C ILE A 332 29.33 -12.12 -14.12
#